data_d728d83107b14338f4aced17882f5bf4
#
_entry.id   d728d83107b14338f4aced17882f5bf4
#
_cell.length_a   1.000
_cell.length_b   1.000
_cell.length_c   1.000
_cell.angle_alpha   90.00
_cell.angle_beta   90.00
_cell.angle_gamma   90.00
#
_symmetry.space_group_name_H-M   'P 1'
#
loop_
_entity.id
_entity.type
_entity.pdbx_description
1 polymer ?
#
loop_
_entity_poly.entity_id
_entity_poly.type
_entity_poly.pdbx_seq_one_letter_code
_entity_poly.pdbx_strand_id
1 'polypeptide(L)'
;MSKTPSIQIYDTIESQLSELAKINNPQKQLTPDEYKVEVSRYLDGKDSNDYGVWVYYPWSQKLVHLLDEEEFVKVRTSRNLYKIKPEELEVLKTKKLGIIGLSVGQSIAMTIATERICGALYLADFDTVELCNMNRLSNCNVYNLGASKAIITAQKIAELDPFLEVTCFTEGITADNIDTFLGEKDTKLDILIEECDSIDVKILSRVKAREKEFRW
;
A
#
# COMPACT_ATOMS: atom_id res chain seq x y z
N MET A 1 -34.28 3.98 -12.54
CA MET A 1 -34.22 2.83 -11.63
C MET A 1 -32.82 2.79 -11.05
N SER A 2 -32.61 3.26 -9.83
CA SER A 2 -31.31 3.13 -9.14
C SER A 2 -31.21 1.67 -8.68
N LYS A 3 -30.44 0.86 -9.37
CA LYS A 3 -30.06 -0.46 -8.86
C LYS A 3 -29.17 -0.20 -7.65
N THR A 4 -29.57 -0.70 -6.49
CA THR A 4 -28.68 -0.76 -5.34
C THR A 4 -27.43 -1.53 -5.78
N PRO A 5 -26.23 -0.95 -5.71
CA PRO A 5 -25.04 -1.67 -6.13
C PRO A 5 -24.87 -2.92 -5.25
N SER A 6 -24.75 -4.07 -5.89
CA SER A 6 -24.50 -5.33 -5.18
C SER A 6 -23.02 -5.42 -4.81
N ILE A 7 -22.72 -5.68 -3.53
CA ILE A 7 -21.36 -5.94 -3.07
C ILE A 7 -20.87 -7.25 -3.70
N GLN A 8 -19.68 -7.20 -4.30
CA GLN A 8 -18.99 -8.39 -4.82
C GLN A 8 -18.12 -8.97 -3.70
N ILE A 9 -18.34 -10.23 -3.37
CA ILE A 9 -17.63 -10.91 -2.30
C ILE A 9 -16.54 -11.80 -2.92
N TYR A 10 -15.30 -11.66 -2.44
CA TYR A 10 -14.15 -12.46 -2.81
C TYR A 10 -13.62 -13.16 -1.56
N ASP A 11 -13.83 -14.46 -1.49
CA ASP A 11 -13.32 -15.30 -0.42
C ASP A 11 -12.35 -16.34 -0.97
N THR A 12 -11.09 -16.20 -0.61
CA THR A 12 -10.01 -17.11 -1.01
C THR A 12 -9.16 -17.52 0.19
N ILE A 13 -9.71 -17.42 1.40
CA ILE A 13 -8.96 -17.61 2.65
C ILE A 13 -8.28 -19.00 2.73
N GLU A 14 -8.95 -20.07 2.29
CA GLU A 14 -8.36 -21.42 2.30
C GLU A 14 -7.16 -21.53 1.35
N SER A 15 -7.19 -20.85 0.20
CA SER A 15 -6.06 -20.77 -0.72
C SER A 15 -4.89 -20.01 -0.09
N GLN A 16 -5.18 -18.89 0.58
CA GLN A 16 -4.17 -18.09 1.27
C GLN A 16 -3.52 -18.87 2.44
N LEU A 17 -4.33 -19.62 3.21
CA LEU A 17 -3.83 -20.52 4.26
C LEU A 17 -2.92 -21.62 3.69
N SER A 18 -3.25 -22.14 2.51
CA SER A 18 -2.42 -23.11 1.82
C SER A 18 -1.07 -22.52 1.39
N GLU A 19 -1.07 -21.24 0.95
CA GLU A 19 0.18 -20.52 0.65
C GLU A 19 1.01 -20.29 1.93
N LEU A 20 0.36 -19.91 3.03
CA LEU A 20 1.01 -19.75 4.34
C LEU A 20 1.64 -21.06 4.81
N ALA A 21 0.91 -22.18 4.68
CA ALA A 21 1.42 -23.51 5.00
C ALA A 21 2.69 -23.87 4.20
N LYS A 22 2.69 -23.55 2.90
CA LYS A 22 3.85 -23.75 2.02
C LYS A 22 5.06 -22.94 2.47
N ILE A 23 4.86 -21.69 2.84
CA ILE A 23 5.93 -20.79 3.26
C ILE A 23 6.50 -21.21 4.61
N ASN A 24 5.66 -21.71 5.50
CA ASN A 24 6.08 -22.21 6.81
C ASN A 24 6.79 -23.57 6.75
N ASN A 25 6.68 -24.29 5.61
CA ASN A 25 7.32 -25.58 5.38
C ASN A 25 8.25 -25.57 4.14
N PRO A 26 9.26 -24.69 4.05
CA PRO A 26 10.01 -24.45 2.81
C PRO A 26 10.82 -25.66 2.33
N GLN A 27 11.13 -26.58 3.23
CA GLN A 27 11.92 -27.80 2.93
C GLN A 27 11.05 -28.99 2.52
N LYS A 28 9.72 -28.85 2.57
CA LYS A 28 8.79 -29.94 2.32
C LYS A 28 7.84 -29.62 1.18
N GLN A 29 7.76 -30.54 0.22
CA GLN A 29 6.71 -30.48 -0.78
C GLN A 29 5.45 -31.15 -0.22
N LEU A 30 4.51 -30.34 0.28
CA LEU A 30 3.27 -30.83 0.88
C LEU A 30 2.39 -31.48 -0.20
N THR A 31 1.78 -32.62 0.14
CA THR A 31 0.71 -33.25 -0.63
C THR A 31 -0.62 -32.52 -0.41
N PRO A 32 -1.63 -32.70 -1.28
CA PRO A 32 -2.95 -32.10 -1.08
C PRO A 32 -3.60 -32.39 0.28
N ASP A 33 -3.40 -33.59 0.81
CA ASP A 33 -3.95 -33.98 2.12
C ASP A 33 -3.18 -33.33 3.27
N GLU A 34 -1.86 -33.19 3.14
CA GLU A 34 -1.04 -32.46 4.11
C GLU A 34 -1.40 -30.96 4.15
N TYR A 35 -1.72 -30.35 3.01
CA TYR A 35 -2.25 -28.99 2.99
C TYR A 35 -3.56 -28.86 3.78
N LYS A 36 -4.49 -29.79 3.62
CA LYS A 36 -5.75 -29.79 4.41
C LYS A 36 -5.48 -29.90 5.91
N VAL A 37 -4.52 -30.73 6.31
CA VAL A 37 -4.14 -30.88 7.72
C VAL A 37 -3.55 -29.57 8.25
N GLU A 38 -2.64 -28.93 7.50
CA GLU A 38 -2.07 -27.64 7.92
C GLU A 38 -3.12 -26.54 7.99
N VAL A 39 -4.02 -26.42 7.00
CA VAL A 39 -5.13 -25.46 7.01
C VAL A 39 -6.03 -25.71 8.23
N SER A 40 -6.40 -26.96 8.50
CA SER A 40 -7.20 -27.30 9.70
C SER A 40 -6.50 -26.94 11.00
N ARG A 41 -5.17 -27.02 11.04
CA ARG A 41 -4.36 -26.60 12.20
C ARG A 41 -4.43 -25.07 12.41
N TYR A 42 -4.32 -24.27 11.34
CA TYR A 42 -4.47 -22.82 11.45
C TYR A 42 -5.87 -22.42 11.91
N LEU A 43 -6.89 -23.07 11.38
CA LEU A 43 -8.27 -22.80 11.78
C LEU A 43 -8.58 -23.17 13.24
N ASP A 44 -7.84 -24.14 13.82
CA ASP A 44 -7.98 -24.59 15.22
C ASP A 44 -9.45 -24.86 15.62
N GLY A 45 -10.21 -25.49 14.71
CA GLY A 45 -11.62 -25.82 14.89
C GLY A 45 -12.59 -24.65 14.70
N LYS A 46 -12.12 -23.48 14.30
CA LYS A 46 -12.97 -22.33 13.95
C LYS A 46 -13.51 -22.47 12.53
N ASP A 47 -14.61 -21.77 12.26
CA ASP A 47 -15.10 -21.59 10.88
C ASP A 47 -14.08 -20.74 10.09
N SER A 48 -13.81 -21.10 8.83
CA SER A 48 -12.94 -20.33 7.97
C SER A 48 -13.40 -18.89 7.79
N ASN A 49 -14.70 -18.62 7.87
CA ASN A 49 -15.28 -17.28 7.80
C ASN A 49 -14.86 -16.36 8.96
N ASP A 50 -14.46 -16.93 10.09
CA ASP A 50 -14.03 -16.22 11.30
C ASP A 50 -12.51 -16.06 11.37
N TYR A 51 -11.77 -16.54 10.37
CA TYR A 51 -10.32 -16.43 10.31
C TYR A 51 -9.89 -15.18 9.54
N GLY A 52 -8.82 -14.52 9.99
CA GLY A 52 -8.30 -13.33 9.32
C GLY A 52 -9.24 -12.13 9.39
N VAL A 53 -9.35 -11.38 8.30
CA VAL A 53 -10.10 -10.12 8.23
C VAL A 53 -10.92 -9.98 6.95
N TRP A 54 -12.03 -9.28 7.05
CA TRP A 54 -12.84 -8.88 5.91
C TRP A 54 -12.61 -7.40 5.61
N VAL A 55 -12.08 -7.11 4.41
CA VAL A 55 -11.78 -5.75 3.95
C VAL A 55 -12.81 -5.29 2.94
N TYR A 56 -13.49 -4.17 3.22
CA TYR A 56 -14.46 -3.58 2.31
C TYR A 56 -13.87 -2.36 1.59
N TYR A 57 -13.93 -2.39 0.26
CA TYR A 57 -13.53 -1.29 -0.62
C TYR A 57 -14.77 -0.55 -1.13
N PRO A 58 -15.17 0.58 -0.52
CA PRO A 58 -16.42 1.26 -0.86
C PRO A 58 -16.44 1.84 -2.27
N TRP A 59 -15.29 2.27 -2.80
CA TRP A 59 -15.18 2.82 -4.15
C TRP A 59 -15.36 1.80 -5.26
N SER A 60 -15.15 0.53 -5.00
CA SER A 60 -15.32 -0.57 -5.97
C SER A 60 -16.39 -1.58 -5.58
N GLN A 61 -17.09 -1.37 -4.43
CA GLN A 61 -18.14 -2.26 -3.90
C GLN A 61 -17.65 -3.70 -3.73
N LYS A 62 -16.41 -3.90 -3.29
CA LYS A 62 -15.79 -5.21 -3.08
C LYS A 62 -15.58 -5.48 -1.61
N LEU A 63 -15.93 -6.69 -1.18
CA LEU A 63 -15.61 -7.25 0.13
C LEU A 63 -14.67 -8.43 -0.08
N VAL A 64 -13.48 -8.38 0.52
CA VAL A 64 -12.43 -9.38 0.29
C VAL A 64 -12.01 -9.99 1.62
N HIS A 65 -11.95 -11.31 1.67
CA HIS A 65 -11.48 -12.08 2.82
C HIS A 65 -9.99 -12.32 2.73
N LEU A 66 -9.22 -11.88 3.73
CA LEU A 66 -7.76 -11.91 3.75
C LEU A 66 -7.25 -12.51 5.07
N LEU A 67 -6.03 -13.05 5.03
CA LEU A 67 -5.22 -13.29 6.23
C LEU A 67 -5.09 -12.00 7.05
N ASP A 68 -4.80 -12.11 8.35
CA ASP A 68 -4.45 -10.94 9.15
C ASP A 68 -3.14 -10.27 8.65
N GLU A 69 -2.83 -9.09 9.16
CA GLU A 69 -1.71 -8.29 8.65
C GLU A 69 -0.38 -9.06 8.67
N GLU A 70 -0.07 -9.74 9.77
CA GLU A 70 1.21 -10.42 9.94
C GLU A 70 1.37 -11.56 8.93
N GLU A 71 0.37 -12.41 8.82
CA GLU A 71 0.36 -13.53 7.88
C GLU A 71 0.29 -13.08 6.42
N PHE A 72 -0.56 -12.08 6.14
CA PHE A 72 -0.68 -11.48 4.80
C PHE A 72 0.65 -10.91 4.32
N VAL A 73 1.32 -10.10 5.13
CA VAL A 73 2.61 -9.49 4.77
C VAL A 73 3.66 -10.58 4.59
N LYS A 74 3.70 -11.59 5.46
CA LYS A 74 4.62 -12.73 5.36
C LYS A 74 4.45 -13.49 4.06
N VAL A 75 3.21 -13.82 3.67
CA VAL A 75 2.93 -14.54 2.42
C VAL A 75 3.30 -13.66 1.23
N ARG A 76 2.82 -12.43 1.22
CA ARG A 76 3.00 -11.48 0.12
C ARG A 76 4.46 -11.14 -0.15
N THR A 77 5.29 -11.02 0.89
CA THR A 77 6.70 -10.65 0.77
C THR A 77 7.65 -11.86 0.70
N SER A 78 7.13 -13.07 0.75
CA SER A 78 7.93 -14.31 0.81
C SER A 78 8.94 -14.45 -0.34
N ARG A 79 8.66 -13.87 -1.51
CA ARG A 79 9.57 -13.90 -2.67
C ARG A 79 10.62 -12.81 -2.67
N ASN A 80 10.55 -11.86 -1.71
CA ASN A 80 11.55 -10.81 -1.55
C ASN A 80 12.81 -11.28 -0.79
N LEU A 81 12.79 -12.45 -0.17
CA LEU A 81 13.87 -13.00 0.66
C LEU A 81 15.25 -13.04 -0.01
N TYR A 82 15.31 -13.06 -1.34
CA TYR A 82 16.57 -13.03 -2.09
C TYR A 82 17.04 -11.59 -2.43
N LYS A 83 16.20 -10.58 -2.25
CA LYS A 83 16.49 -9.16 -2.47
C LYS A 83 16.67 -8.40 -1.17
N ILE A 84 15.82 -8.70 -0.19
CA ILE A 84 15.71 -8.01 1.09
C ILE A 84 15.79 -9.06 2.19
N LYS A 85 16.75 -8.91 3.09
CA LYS A 85 16.88 -9.83 4.23
C LYS A 85 15.76 -9.61 5.25
N PRO A 86 15.39 -10.64 6.02
CA PRO A 86 14.35 -10.49 7.05
C PRO A 86 14.62 -9.34 8.02
N GLU A 87 15.87 -9.15 8.44
CA GLU A 87 16.27 -8.08 9.36
C GLU A 87 16.13 -6.69 8.73
N GLU A 88 16.36 -6.58 7.42
CA GLU A 88 16.16 -5.34 6.66
C GLU A 88 14.67 -5.03 6.51
N LEU A 89 13.83 -6.05 6.28
CA LEU A 89 12.38 -5.90 6.20
C LEU A 89 11.79 -5.38 7.53
N GLU A 90 12.29 -5.87 8.68
CA GLU A 90 11.88 -5.38 10.00
C GLU A 90 12.22 -3.89 10.20
N VAL A 91 13.34 -3.42 9.64
CA VAL A 91 13.68 -1.99 9.66
C VAL A 91 12.80 -1.21 8.67
N LEU A 92 12.61 -1.73 7.46
CA LEU A 92 11.85 -1.05 6.40
C LEU A 92 10.39 -0.83 6.79
N LYS A 93 9.75 -1.79 7.45
CA LYS A 93 8.36 -1.67 7.91
C LYS A 93 8.13 -0.54 8.94
N THR A 94 9.19 0.00 9.53
CA THR A 94 9.10 1.17 10.42
C THR A 94 9.27 2.50 9.69
N LYS A 95 9.66 2.47 8.40
CA LYS A 95 9.99 3.67 7.63
C LYS A 95 8.76 4.38 7.10
N LYS A 96 8.81 5.71 7.12
CA LYS A 96 7.78 6.60 6.60
C LYS A 96 8.34 7.36 5.41
N LEU A 97 7.70 7.21 4.28
CA LEU A 97 8.14 7.83 3.03
C LEU A 97 7.11 8.83 2.54
N GLY A 98 7.58 10.02 2.15
CA GLY A 98 6.73 11.07 1.57
C GLY A 98 7.01 11.22 0.08
N ILE A 99 5.96 11.33 -0.72
CA ILE A 99 6.03 11.53 -2.17
C ILE A 99 5.23 12.77 -2.54
N ILE A 100 5.91 13.75 -3.15
CA ILE A 100 5.30 15.00 -3.65
C ILE A 100 5.25 14.92 -5.17
N GLY A 101 4.04 15.04 -5.75
CA GLY A 101 3.80 14.90 -7.18
C GLY A 101 3.56 13.45 -7.59
N LEU A 102 2.37 13.16 -8.09
CA LEU A 102 1.91 11.80 -8.41
C LEU A 102 1.67 11.55 -9.90
N SER A 103 2.23 12.38 -10.78
CA SER A 103 2.27 12.04 -12.20
C SER A 103 3.31 10.93 -12.45
N VAL A 104 4.56 11.14 -12.10
CA VAL A 104 5.63 10.13 -12.10
C VAL A 104 5.70 9.42 -10.77
N GLY A 105 5.54 10.16 -9.67
CA GLY A 105 5.58 9.64 -8.30
C GLY A 105 4.55 8.54 -8.01
N GLN A 106 3.45 8.45 -8.76
CA GLN A 106 2.52 7.31 -8.64
C GLN A 106 3.22 5.97 -8.91
N SER A 107 4.05 5.88 -9.93
CA SER A 107 4.79 4.65 -10.24
C SER A 107 5.77 4.30 -9.13
N ILE A 108 6.39 5.30 -8.52
CA ILE A 108 7.27 5.12 -7.36
C ILE A 108 6.47 4.62 -6.16
N ALA A 109 5.35 5.27 -5.84
CA ALA A 109 4.47 4.88 -4.73
C ALA A 109 4.00 3.43 -4.88
N MET A 110 3.55 3.04 -6.07
CA MET A 110 3.11 1.68 -6.36
C MET A 110 4.24 0.66 -6.27
N THR A 111 5.45 1.01 -6.69
CA THR A 111 6.62 0.14 -6.57
C THR A 111 6.98 -0.08 -5.10
N ILE A 112 7.02 0.98 -4.30
CA ILE A 112 7.27 0.92 -2.85
C ILE A 112 6.22 0.06 -2.16
N ALA A 113 4.95 0.25 -2.47
CA ALA A 113 3.85 -0.55 -1.93
C ALA A 113 3.94 -2.02 -2.37
N THR A 114 4.29 -2.29 -3.65
CA THR A 114 4.46 -3.64 -4.18
C THR A 114 5.57 -4.39 -3.46
N GLU A 115 6.70 -3.77 -3.24
CA GLU A 115 7.83 -4.37 -2.51
C GLU A 115 7.63 -4.37 -0.98
N ARG A 116 6.67 -3.60 -0.46
CA ARG A 116 6.40 -3.43 0.99
C ARG A 116 7.62 -2.94 1.76
N ILE A 117 8.33 -1.96 1.20
CA ILE A 117 9.58 -1.43 1.76
C ILE A 117 9.38 -0.18 2.64
N CYS A 118 8.18 0.00 3.16
CA CYS A 118 7.87 1.02 4.17
C CYS A 118 6.69 0.59 5.04
N GLY A 119 6.51 1.24 6.18
CA GLY A 119 5.35 1.10 7.05
C GLY A 119 4.26 2.11 6.76
N ALA A 120 4.63 3.31 6.25
CA ALA A 120 3.68 4.35 5.91
C ALA A 120 4.12 5.15 4.67
N LEU A 121 3.12 5.55 3.87
CA LEU A 121 3.28 6.44 2.72
C LEU A 121 2.47 7.72 2.91
N TYR A 122 3.12 8.85 2.65
CA TYR A 122 2.50 10.17 2.64
C TYR A 122 2.50 10.67 1.20
N LEU A 123 1.34 10.88 0.61
CA LEU A 123 1.14 11.20 -0.80
C LEU A 123 0.60 12.62 -0.93
N ALA A 124 1.28 13.48 -1.68
CA ALA A 124 0.86 14.86 -1.90
C ALA A 124 0.74 15.16 -3.39
N ASP A 125 -0.46 15.49 -3.85
CA ASP A 125 -0.74 15.98 -5.20
C ASP A 125 -2.11 16.69 -5.20
N PHE A 126 -2.18 17.88 -5.79
CA PHE A 126 -3.42 18.67 -5.90
C PHE A 126 -4.18 18.44 -7.21
N ASP A 127 -3.56 17.75 -8.18
CA ASP A 127 -4.14 17.52 -9.49
C ASP A 127 -5.19 16.42 -9.48
N THR A 128 -6.06 16.50 -10.47
CA THR A 128 -6.94 15.42 -10.88
C THR A 128 -6.35 14.64 -12.05
N VAL A 129 -6.88 13.44 -12.28
CA VAL A 129 -6.53 12.61 -13.43
C VAL A 129 -7.11 13.22 -14.70
N GLU A 130 -6.26 13.53 -15.65
CA GLU A 130 -6.62 14.02 -16.99
C GLU A 130 -6.28 13.01 -18.06
N LEU A 131 -6.97 13.06 -19.20
CA LEU A 131 -6.74 12.14 -20.31
C LEU A 131 -5.29 12.21 -20.83
N CYS A 132 -4.70 13.41 -20.87
CA CYS A 132 -3.31 13.61 -21.29
C CYS A 132 -2.27 13.05 -20.29
N ASN A 133 -2.68 12.72 -19.07
CA ASN A 133 -1.81 12.09 -18.10
C ASN A 133 -1.71 10.56 -18.26
N MET A 134 -2.65 9.95 -19.01
CA MET A 134 -2.78 8.49 -19.13
C MET A 134 -1.57 7.81 -19.79
N ASN A 135 -0.69 8.56 -20.44
CA ASN A 135 0.56 8.05 -21.02
C ASN A 135 1.64 7.71 -19.97
N ARG A 136 1.45 8.16 -18.70
CA ARG A 136 2.40 7.94 -17.60
C ARG A 136 1.76 7.54 -16.25
N LEU A 137 0.43 7.62 -16.15
CA LEU A 137 -0.33 7.13 -14.98
C LEU A 137 -0.75 5.68 -15.20
N SER A 138 0.16 4.75 -15.01
CA SER A 138 -0.04 3.33 -15.33
C SER A 138 -1.15 2.63 -14.53
N ASN A 139 -1.50 3.18 -13.36
CA ASN A 139 -2.50 2.61 -12.45
C ASN A 139 -3.85 3.35 -12.50
N CYS A 140 -4.06 4.22 -13.50
CA CYS A 140 -5.33 4.91 -13.75
C CYS A 140 -6.05 4.33 -14.95
N ASN A 141 -7.37 4.44 -14.92
CA ASN A 141 -8.25 4.03 -16.01
C ASN A 141 -9.14 5.21 -16.44
N VAL A 142 -9.77 5.11 -17.61
CA VAL A 142 -10.62 6.18 -18.16
C VAL A 142 -11.78 6.59 -17.23
N TYR A 143 -12.25 5.70 -16.37
CA TYR A 143 -13.28 6.01 -15.37
C TYR A 143 -12.72 6.75 -14.13
N ASN A 144 -11.39 6.93 -14.04
CA ASN A 144 -10.77 7.77 -13.00
C ASN A 144 -10.62 9.24 -13.41
N LEU A 145 -11.00 9.63 -14.63
CA LEU A 145 -10.89 11.01 -15.12
C LEU A 145 -11.63 11.97 -14.19
N GLY A 146 -10.96 13.05 -13.81
CA GLY A 146 -11.46 14.03 -12.85
C GLY A 146 -11.30 13.69 -11.36
N ALA A 147 -10.90 12.47 -11.03
CA ALA A 147 -10.62 12.08 -9.64
C ALA A 147 -9.23 12.57 -9.19
N SER A 148 -9.07 12.84 -7.89
CA SER A 148 -7.78 13.23 -7.31
C SER A 148 -6.73 12.15 -7.53
N LYS A 149 -5.53 12.52 -8.02
CA LYS A 149 -4.39 11.61 -8.20
C LYS A 149 -3.97 10.97 -6.89
N ALA A 150 -3.96 11.74 -5.78
CA ALA A 150 -3.60 11.24 -4.46
C ALA A 150 -4.59 10.17 -3.98
N ILE A 151 -5.89 10.42 -4.10
CA ILE A 151 -6.93 9.47 -3.69
C ILE A 151 -6.89 8.20 -4.54
N ILE A 152 -6.79 8.30 -5.87
CA ILE A 152 -6.71 7.11 -6.73
C ILE A 152 -5.47 6.28 -6.40
N THR A 153 -4.33 6.93 -6.17
CA THR A 153 -3.10 6.23 -5.78
C THR A 153 -3.27 5.49 -4.45
N ALA A 154 -3.84 6.15 -3.44
CA ALA A 154 -4.12 5.52 -2.14
C ALA A 154 -5.10 4.34 -2.27
N GLN A 155 -6.15 4.48 -3.07
CA GLN A 155 -7.09 3.39 -3.34
C GLN A 155 -6.41 2.18 -4.00
N LYS A 156 -5.51 2.41 -4.96
CA LYS A 156 -4.74 1.36 -5.61
C LYS A 156 -3.77 0.67 -4.66
N ILE A 157 -3.14 1.42 -3.77
CA ILE A 157 -2.28 0.87 -2.72
C ILE A 157 -3.10 0.02 -1.76
N ALA A 158 -4.25 0.51 -1.30
CA ALA A 158 -5.14 -0.24 -0.40
C ALA A 158 -5.71 -1.53 -1.05
N GLU A 159 -5.97 -1.51 -2.37
CA GLU A 159 -6.38 -2.71 -3.12
C GLU A 159 -5.22 -3.73 -3.27
N LEU A 160 -3.97 -3.29 -3.16
CA LEU A 160 -2.77 -4.12 -3.19
C LEU A 160 -2.39 -4.63 -1.80
N ASP A 161 -2.46 -3.75 -0.79
CA ASP A 161 -2.08 -4.00 0.59
C ASP A 161 -2.93 -3.11 1.53
N PRO A 162 -4.03 -3.64 2.09
CA PRO A 162 -4.92 -2.84 2.93
C PRO A 162 -4.32 -2.48 4.29
N PHE A 163 -3.21 -3.10 4.67
CA PHE A 163 -2.53 -2.87 5.94
C PHE A 163 -1.41 -1.81 5.83
N LEU A 164 -1.07 -1.38 4.61
CA LEU A 164 -0.10 -0.31 4.44
C LEU A 164 -0.77 1.03 4.74
N GLU A 165 -0.24 1.75 5.74
CA GLU A 165 -0.74 3.07 6.10
C GLU A 165 -0.48 4.09 4.98
N VAL A 166 -1.53 4.80 4.54
CA VAL A 166 -1.42 5.83 3.51
C VAL A 166 -2.14 7.10 3.95
N THR A 167 -1.40 8.21 3.99
CA THR A 167 -1.95 9.54 4.26
C THR A 167 -1.90 10.41 3.00
N CYS A 168 -3.02 11.04 2.64
CA CYS A 168 -3.15 11.87 1.45
C CYS A 168 -3.23 13.36 1.79
N PHE A 169 -2.44 14.16 1.07
CA PHE A 169 -2.48 15.61 1.04
C PHE A 169 -3.03 16.05 -0.33
N THR A 170 -4.34 16.07 -0.46
CA THR A 170 -5.04 16.30 -1.73
C THR A 170 -4.95 17.75 -2.21
N GLU A 171 -4.51 18.66 -1.36
CA GLU A 171 -4.23 20.06 -1.68
C GLU A 171 -2.79 20.25 -2.20
N GLY A 172 -2.04 19.18 -2.32
CA GLY A 172 -0.60 19.22 -2.59
C GLY A 172 0.18 19.77 -1.42
N ILE A 173 1.40 20.25 -1.69
CA ILE A 173 2.27 20.87 -0.69
C ILE A 173 2.17 22.38 -0.77
N THR A 174 1.94 23.01 0.37
CA THR A 174 1.86 24.45 0.60
C THR A 174 2.77 24.86 1.75
N ALA A 175 2.98 26.18 1.91
CA ALA A 175 3.73 26.70 3.05
C ALA A 175 3.06 26.36 4.41
N ASP A 176 1.74 26.21 4.41
CA ASP A 176 0.98 25.95 5.64
C ASP A 176 0.98 24.47 6.04
N ASN A 177 1.11 23.53 5.07
CA ASN A 177 1.01 22.10 5.36
C ASN A 177 2.33 21.34 5.28
N ILE A 178 3.40 21.93 4.74
CA ILE A 178 4.69 21.25 4.55
C ILE A 178 5.28 20.70 5.85
N ASP A 179 5.16 21.43 6.95
CA ASP A 179 5.67 21.00 8.25
C ASP A 179 4.88 19.81 8.80
N THR A 180 3.57 19.77 8.56
CA THR A 180 2.69 18.62 8.88
C THR A 180 3.03 17.42 8.00
N PHE A 181 3.25 17.63 6.70
CA PHE A 181 3.63 16.57 5.76
C PHE A 181 4.98 15.95 6.12
N LEU A 182 5.98 16.76 6.41
CA LEU A 182 7.30 16.28 6.82
C LEU A 182 7.31 15.64 8.20
N GLY A 183 6.34 16.00 9.05
CA GLY A 183 6.18 15.49 10.39
C GLY A 183 7.25 15.97 11.38
N GLU A 184 7.06 15.59 12.64
CA GLU A 184 7.97 15.89 13.74
C GLU A 184 8.12 14.66 14.65
N LYS A 185 9.29 14.50 15.27
CA LYS A 185 9.58 13.39 16.18
C LYS A 185 9.16 12.03 15.59
N ASP A 186 8.23 11.35 16.22
CA ASP A 186 7.77 10.01 15.84
C ASP A 186 6.97 9.98 14.53
N THR A 187 6.45 11.14 14.06
CA THR A 187 5.75 11.24 12.79
C THR A 187 6.64 11.67 11.64
N LYS A 188 7.91 11.99 11.91
CA LYS A 188 8.89 12.45 10.93
C LYS A 188 9.07 11.44 9.81
N LEU A 189 9.07 11.92 8.56
CA LEU A 189 9.42 11.09 7.41
C LEU A 189 10.90 10.68 7.48
N ASP A 190 11.20 9.48 7.02
CA ASP A 190 12.58 9.01 6.85
C ASP A 190 13.16 9.42 5.49
N ILE A 191 12.31 9.43 4.46
CA ILE A 191 12.72 9.76 3.07
C ILE A 191 11.66 10.66 2.45
N LEU A 192 12.12 11.69 1.76
CA LEU A 192 11.31 12.56 0.92
C LEU A 192 11.67 12.33 -0.55
N ILE A 193 10.65 12.04 -1.37
CA ILE A 193 10.73 11.91 -2.82
C ILE A 193 9.94 13.06 -3.44
N GLU A 194 10.57 13.85 -4.28
CA GLU A 194 9.96 15.03 -4.88
C GLU A 194 9.99 14.92 -6.41
N GLU A 195 8.82 14.80 -7.01
CA GLU A 195 8.56 14.57 -8.44
C GLU A 195 7.57 15.59 -9.04
N CYS A 196 7.37 16.74 -8.37
CA CYS A 196 6.48 17.78 -8.89
C CYS A 196 7.18 18.71 -9.88
N ASP A 197 6.42 19.41 -10.72
CA ASP A 197 6.95 20.36 -11.69
C ASP A 197 7.13 21.78 -11.12
N SER A 198 6.49 22.08 -9.97
CA SER A 198 6.54 23.40 -9.35
C SER A 198 7.90 23.69 -8.73
N ILE A 199 8.58 24.72 -9.24
CA ILE A 199 9.88 25.19 -8.71
C ILE A 199 9.72 25.67 -7.26
N ASP A 200 8.64 26.36 -6.94
CA ASP A 200 8.38 26.87 -5.59
C ASP A 200 8.25 25.72 -4.58
N VAL A 201 7.51 24.67 -4.92
CA VAL A 201 7.39 23.47 -4.07
C VAL A 201 8.72 22.74 -3.97
N LYS A 202 9.51 22.65 -5.06
CA LYS A 202 10.85 22.08 -5.04
C LYS A 202 11.79 22.81 -4.06
N ILE A 203 11.78 24.13 -4.10
CA ILE A 203 12.60 24.96 -3.21
C ILE A 203 12.11 24.81 -1.77
N LEU A 204 10.80 24.96 -1.55
CA LEU A 204 10.18 24.89 -0.22
C LEU A 204 10.47 23.54 0.45
N SER A 205 10.21 22.43 -0.25
CA SER A 205 10.42 21.10 0.28
C SER A 205 11.89 20.81 0.62
N ARG A 206 12.82 21.28 -0.22
CA ARG A 206 14.25 21.15 0.02
C ARG A 206 14.75 21.97 1.21
N VAL A 207 14.29 23.23 1.33
CA VAL A 207 14.64 24.09 2.46
C VAL A 207 14.14 23.47 3.75
N LYS A 208 12.85 23.11 3.79
CA LYS A 208 12.21 22.51 4.97
C LYS A 208 12.80 21.16 5.35
N ALA A 209 13.08 20.29 4.36
CA ALA A 209 13.76 19.03 4.62
C ALA A 209 15.15 19.23 5.21
N ARG A 210 15.90 20.21 4.72
CA ARG A 210 17.22 20.54 5.25
C ARG A 210 17.15 21.06 6.70
N GLU A 211 16.19 21.94 7.00
CA GLU A 211 15.95 22.43 8.36
C GLU A 211 15.66 21.29 9.34
N LYS A 212 14.97 20.23 8.88
CA LYS A 212 14.62 19.07 9.67
C LYS A 212 15.60 17.89 9.55
N GLU A 213 16.78 18.10 8.95
CA GLU A 213 17.84 17.09 8.78
C GLU A 213 17.37 15.79 8.09
N PHE A 214 16.59 15.92 7.00
CA PHE A 214 16.21 14.78 6.17
C PHE A 214 17.35 14.32 5.28
N ARG A 215 17.39 13.01 5.00
CA ARG A 215 18.14 12.46 3.88
C ARG A 215 17.33 12.60 2.59
N TRP A 216 18.01 12.94 1.53
CA TRP A 216 17.48 13.06 0.16
C TRP A 216 17.63 11.74 -0.57
#